data_13f15c50f0c9f9bd86cdbe8c263bbf53
#
_entry.id   13f15c50f0c9f9bd86cdbe8c263bbf53
#
_cell.length_a   1.000
_cell.length_b   1.000
_cell.length_c   1.000
_cell.angle_alpha   90.00
_cell.angle_beta   90.00
_cell.angle_gamma   90.00
#
_symmetry.space_group_name_H-M   'P 1'
#
loop_
_entity.id
_entity.type
_entity.pdbx_description
1 polymer ?
#
loop_
_entity_poly.entity_id
_entity_poly.type
_entity_poly.pdbx_seq_one_letter_code
_entity_poly.pdbx_strand_id
1 'polypeptide(L)'
;LPLLKEKYVDTGKVNIKFRPFPLDEYALTGAMLAQCVAPKQRVAFLDILFARQGQWMQSQRPIDDFQSIARQAGLSEADFVVCLKDENILAGVRDMQKQAAEELGIRSTPTFFINGTKLEGNRPIEDFDALIIADLPADMKN
;
A
#
# COMPACT_ATOMS: atom_id res chain seq x y z
N LEU A 1 8.96 -6.85 -1.07
CA LEU A 1 8.86 -5.66 -0.22
C LEU A 1 9.55 -5.82 1.15
N PRO A 2 9.48 -6.98 1.87
CA PRO A 2 10.19 -7.14 3.16
C PRO A 2 11.69 -6.85 3.09
N LEU A 3 12.39 -7.39 2.09
CA LEU A 3 13.82 -7.14 1.89
C LEU A 3 14.15 -5.66 1.67
N LEU A 4 13.31 -4.96 0.90
CA LEU A 4 13.48 -3.53 0.65
C LEU A 4 13.30 -2.72 1.94
N LYS A 5 12.32 -3.12 2.75
CA LYS A 5 12.06 -2.49 4.04
C LYS A 5 13.27 -2.68 4.98
N GLU A 6 13.72 -3.90 5.16
CA GLU A 6 14.85 -4.24 6.03
C GLU A 6 16.14 -3.51 5.60
N LYS A 7 16.43 -3.55 4.30
CA LYS A 7 17.69 -3.02 3.77
C LYS A 7 17.78 -1.49 3.75
N TYR A 8 16.65 -0.82 3.49
CA TYR A 8 16.65 0.62 3.19
C TYR A 8 15.77 1.46 4.08
N VAL A 9 14.57 0.97 4.44
CA VAL A 9 13.62 1.76 5.24
C VAL A 9 13.99 1.73 6.71
N ASP A 10 14.23 0.55 7.26
CA ASP A 10 14.56 0.37 8.68
C ASP A 10 15.94 0.95 9.01
N THR A 11 16.79 1.10 8.01
CA THR A 11 18.10 1.78 8.13
C THR A 11 18.03 3.30 7.89
N GLY A 12 16.85 3.84 7.59
CA GLY A 12 16.66 5.27 7.36
C GLY A 12 17.19 5.80 6.03
N LYS A 13 17.65 4.91 5.13
CA LYS A 13 18.20 5.29 3.82
C LYS A 13 17.12 5.68 2.81
N VAL A 14 15.90 5.15 2.96
CA VAL A 14 14.77 5.37 2.04
C VAL A 14 13.48 5.59 2.81
N ASN A 15 12.64 6.49 2.30
CA ASN A 15 11.27 6.68 2.76
C ASN A 15 10.31 6.11 1.70
N ILE A 16 9.46 5.16 2.09
CA ILE A 16 8.43 4.58 1.22
C ILE A 16 7.09 5.27 1.43
N LYS A 17 6.48 5.71 0.33
CA LYS A 17 5.10 6.22 0.30
C LYS A 17 4.22 5.24 -0.46
N PHE A 18 3.28 4.62 0.23
CA PHE A 18 2.26 3.78 -0.39
C PHE A 18 1.16 4.63 -1.00
N ARG A 19 0.77 4.27 -2.23
CA ARG A 19 -0.37 4.87 -2.91
C ARG A 19 -1.33 3.75 -3.32
N PRO A 20 -2.63 3.83 -2.99
CA PRO A 20 -3.60 2.83 -3.39
C PRO A 20 -3.83 2.87 -4.91
N PHE A 21 -3.88 1.69 -5.51
CA PHE A 21 -4.28 1.48 -6.90
C PHE A 21 -5.18 0.25 -6.95
N PRO A 22 -6.41 0.34 -6.44
CA PRO A 22 -7.32 -0.80 -6.36
C PRO A 22 -7.75 -1.27 -7.74
N LEU A 23 -7.63 -2.57 -8.01
CA LEU A 23 -7.99 -3.18 -9.29
C LEU A 23 -9.39 -3.79 -9.26
N ASP A 24 -9.99 -3.97 -8.09
CA ASP A 24 -11.32 -4.52 -7.88
C ASP A 24 -11.96 -3.93 -6.61
N GLU A 25 -13.20 -4.32 -6.33
CA GLU A 25 -13.97 -3.82 -5.18
C GLU A 25 -13.39 -4.24 -3.82
N TYR A 26 -12.74 -5.40 -3.73
CA TYR A 26 -12.09 -5.83 -2.50
C TYR A 26 -10.83 -5.01 -2.23
N ALA A 27 -10.02 -4.78 -3.27
CA ALA A 27 -8.86 -3.89 -3.19
C ALA A 27 -9.29 -2.46 -2.84
N LEU A 28 -10.42 -1.98 -3.38
CA LEU A 28 -11.01 -0.68 -3.04
C LEU A 28 -11.42 -0.62 -1.57
N THR A 29 -12.09 -1.66 -1.07
CA THR A 29 -12.46 -1.77 0.35
C THR A 29 -11.23 -1.68 1.25
N GLY A 30 -10.19 -2.46 0.96
CA GLY A 30 -8.94 -2.42 1.71
C GLY A 30 -8.25 -1.05 1.64
N ALA A 31 -8.27 -0.40 0.48
CA ALA A 31 -7.72 0.94 0.30
C ALA A 31 -8.47 2.02 1.09
N MET A 32 -9.79 1.96 1.15
CA MET A 32 -10.62 2.85 1.97
C MET A 32 -10.33 2.67 3.45
N LEU A 33 -10.32 1.43 3.94
CA LEU A 33 -10.01 1.12 5.34
C LEU A 33 -8.62 1.61 5.75
N ALA A 34 -7.63 1.50 4.87
CA ALA A 34 -6.29 2.03 5.12
C ALA A 34 -6.27 3.56 5.32
N GLN A 35 -7.24 4.30 4.80
CA GLN A 35 -7.37 5.74 5.07
C GLN A 35 -7.95 6.03 6.46
N CYS A 36 -8.79 5.13 6.98
CA CYS A 36 -9.46 5.28 8.28
C CYS A 36 -8.61 4.81 9.46
N VAL A 37 -7.66 3.93 9.21
CA VAL A 37 -6.71 3.48 10.24
C VAL A 37 -5.75 4.62 10.60
N ALA A 38 -5.41 4.74 11.89
CA ALA A 38 -4.47 5.75 12.35
C ALA A 38 -3.14 5.71 11.55
N PRO A 39 -2.57 6.86 11.16
CA PRO A 39 -1.39 6.92 10.28
C PRO A 39 -0.23 6.02 10.71
N LYS A 40 0.01 5.92 12.02
CA LYS A 40 1.07 5.08 12.61
C LYS A 40 0.84 3.57 12.42
N GLN A 41 -0.41 3.16 12.27
CA GLN A 41 -0.82 1.75 12.13
C GLN A 41 -1.07 1.36 10.67
N ARG A 42 -1.09 2.32 9.75
CA ARG A 42 -1.46 2.10 8.35
C ARG A 42 -0.57 1.08 7.65
N VAL A 43 0.73 1.15 7.86
CA VAL A 43 1.68 0.20 7.23
C VAL A 43 1.45 -1.20 7.77
N ALA A 44 1.32 -1.36 9.10
CA ALA A 44 1.04 -2.66 9.72
C ALA A 44 -0.31 -3.22 9.28
N PHE A 45 -1.32 -2.39 9.13
CA PHE A 45 -2.63 -2.77 8.58
C PHE A 45 -2.50 -3.32 7.14
N LEU A 46 -1.78 -2.61 6.27
CA LEU A 46 -1.55 -3.04 4.90
C LEU A 46 -0.75 -4.35 4.84
N ASP A 47 0.26 -4.51 5.69
CA ASP A 47 1.04 -5.76 5.77
C ASP A 47 0.15 -6.95 6.12
N ILE A 48 -0.74 -6.82 7.12
CA ILE A 48 -1.70 -7.86 7.49
C ILE A 48 -2.69 -8.13 6.35
N LEU A 49 -3.19 -7.06 5.71
CA LEU A 49 -4.14 -7.15 4.62
C LEU A 49 -3.56 -7.96 3.45
N PHE A 50 -2.33 -7.66 3.04
CA PHE A 50 -1.63 -8.39 1.98
C PHE A 50 -1.26 -9.82 2.40
N ALA A 51 -0.79 -10.03 3.63
CA ALA A 51 -0.46 -11.36 4.13
C ALA A 51 -1.68 -12.30 4.14
N ARG A 52 -2.87 -11.76 4.33
CA ARG A 52 -4.14 -12.52 4.34
C ARG A 52 -4.92 -12.42 3.03
N GLN A 53 -4.30 -11.94 1.95
CA GLN A 53 -4.98 -11.74 0.67
C GLN A 53 -5.65 -13.01 0.16
N GLY A 54 -4.98 -14.16 0.21
CA GLY A 54 -5.55 -15.44 -0.19
C GLY A 54 -6.78 -15.84 0.63
N GLN A 55 -6.85 -15.46 1.91
CA GLN A 55 -7.98 -15.73 2.77
C GLN A 55 -9.22 -14.94 2.36
N TRP A 56 -9.14 -13.60 2.35
CA TRP A 56 -10.32 -12.77 2.06
C TRP A 56 -10.75 -12.79 0.60
N MET A 57 -9.83 -13.06 -0.36
CA MET A 57 -10.18 -13.24 -1.77
C MET A 57 -10.98 -14.52 -2.04
N GLN A 58 -10.81 -15.55 -1.22
CA GLN A 58 -11.54 -16.84 -1.35
C GLN A 58 -12.68 -16.98 -0.34
N SER A 59 -12.87 -15.97 0.50
CA SER A 59 -13.88 -15.99 1.56
C SER A 59 -15.30 -15.86 0.99
N GLN A 60 -16.25 -16.57 1.62
CA GLN A 60 -17.67 -16.35 1.37
C GLN A 60 -18.21 -15.09 2.11
N ARG A 61 -17.42 -14.56 3.06
CA ARG A 61 -17.79 -13.39 3.88
C ARG A 61 -16.60 -12.41 3.98
N PRO A 62 -16.13 -11.86 2.86
CA PRO A 62 -14.92 -11.03 2.84
C PRO A 62 -15.03 -9.76 3.69
N ILE A 63 -16.23 -9.21 3.85
CA ILE A 63 -16.46 -8.03 4.71
C ILE A 63 -16.17 -8.35 6.18
N ASP A 64 -16.50 -9.54 6.66
CA ASP A 64 -16.20 -9.95 8.03
C ASP A 64 -14.68 -10.14 8.24
N ASP A 65 -13.99 -10.65 7.22
CA ASP A 65 -12.53 -10.75 7.23
C ASP A 65 -11.89 -9.37 7.28
N PHE A 66 -12.33 -8.42 6.46
CA PHE A 66 -11.87 -7.03 6.51
C PHE A 66 -12.14 -6.38 7.87
N GLN A 67 -13.32 -6.59 8.44
CA GLN A 67 -13.66 -6.07 9.77
C GLN A 67 -12.73 -6.63 10.85
N SER A 68 -12.46 -7.94 10.80
CA SER A 68 -11.53 -8.59 11.72
C SER A 68 -10.10 -8.02 11.64
N ILE A 69 -9.62 -7.77 10.41
CA ILE A 69 -8.30 -7.16 10.18
C ILE A 69 -8.28 -5.70 10.67
N ALA A 70 -9.31 -4.92 10.34
CA ALA A 70 -9.41 -3.52 10.73
C ALA A 70 -9.46 -3.35 12.26
N ARG A 71 -10.18 -4.26 12.96
CA ARG A 71 -10.21 -4.28 14.43
C ARG A 71 -8.84 -4.53 15.06
N GLN A 72 -8.01 -5.39 14.46
CA GLN A 72 -6.63 -5.60 14.91
C GLN A 72 -5.77 -4.34 14.77
N ALA A 73 -6.11 -3.48 13.81
CA ALA A 73 -5.48 -2.18 13.62
C ALA A 73 -6.15 -1.04 14.43
N GLY A 74 -7.03 -1.38 15.37
CA GLY A 74 -7.66 -0.44 16.29
C GLY A 74 -8.89 0.28 15.75
N LEU A 75 -9.44 -0.13 14.60
CA LEU A 75 -10.68 0.43 14.07
C LEU A 75 -11.89 -0.25 14.72
N SER A 76 -12.77 0.53 15.34
CA SER A 76 -13.99 0.00 15.92
C SER A 76 -14.97 -0.48 14.83
N GLU A 77 -15.95 -1.31 15.21
CA GLU A 77 -17.00 -1.74 14.28
C GLU A 77 -17.81 -0.55 13.74
N ALA A 78 -18.13 0.43 14.60
CA ALA A 78 -18.83 1.63 14.19
C ALA A 78 -18.01 2.45 13.18
N ASP A 79 -16.72 2.66 13.45
CA ASP A 79 -15.81 3.39 12.56
C ASP A 79 -15.58 2.65 11.24
N PHE A 80 -15.54 1.31 11.27
CA PHE A 80 -15.47 0.47 10.07
C PHE A 80 -16.65 0.73 9.13
N VAL A 81 -17.87 0.72 9.69
CA VAL A 81 -19.10 0.98 8.89
C VAL A 81 -19.12 2.41 8.36
N VAL A 82 -18.75 3.40 9.20
CA VAL A 82 -18.65 4.80 8.78
C VAL A 82 -17.63 4.98 7.67
N CYS A 83 -16.47 4.36 7.82
CA CYS A 83 -15.39 4.42 6.82
C CYS A 83 -15.85 3.92 5.45
N LEU A 84 -16.50 2.77 5.39
CA LEU A 84 -16.94 2.18 4.11
C LEU A 84 -18.11 2.93 3.45
N LYS A 85 -18.80 3.78 4.19
CA LYS A 85 -19.87 4.65 3.69
C LYS A 85 -19.40 6.07 3.36
N ASP A 86 -18.14 6.39 3.63
CA ASP A 86 -17.61 7.73 3.42
C ASP A 86 -17.30 7.97 1.93
N GLU A 87 -18.18 8.75 1.28
CA GLU A 87 -18.05 9.09 -0.13
C GLU A 87 -16.81 9.94 -0.45
N ASN A 88 -16.31 10.72 0.52
CA ASN A 88 -15.09 11.52 0.33
C ASN A 88 -13.86 10.62 0.31
N ILE A 89 -13.80 9.59 1.16
CA ILE A 89 -12.73 8.60 1.15
C ILE A 89 -12.77 7.81 -0.15
N LEU A 90 -13.94 7.36 -0.57
CA LEU A 90 -14.14 6.66 -1.83
C LEU A 90 -13.66 7.50 -3.02
N ALA A 91 -14.11 8.76 -3.10
CA ALA A 91 -13.69 9.69 -4.14
C ALA A 91 -12.17 9.90 -4.13
N GLY A 92 -11.58 10.14 -2.95
CA GLY A 92 -10.14 10.34 -2.81
C GLY A 92 -9.31 9.14 -3.27
N VAL A 93 -9.74 7.91 -2.99
CA VAL A 93 -9.04 6.70 -3.46
C VAL A 93 -9.17 6.57 -4.98
N ARG A 94 -10.34 6.81 -5.55
CA ARG A 94 -10.57 6.77 -7.00
C ARG A 94 -9.79 7.86 -7.74
N ASP A 95 -9.73 9.06 -7.19
CA ASP A 95 -8.97 10.16 -7.78
C ASP A 95 -7.46 9.85 -7.78
N MET A 96 -6.92 9.30 -6.69
CA MET A 96 -5.54 8.84 -6.65
C MET A 96 -5.24 7.78 -7.71
N GLN A 97 -6.13 6.80 -7.88
CA GLN A 97 -6.00 5.77 -8.90
C GLN A 97 -6.04 6.38 -10.30
N LYS A 98 -6.99 7.29 -10.56
CA LYS A 98 -7.13 7.98 -11.85
C LYS A 98 -5.89 8.79 -12.19
N GLN A 99 -5.40 9.60 -11.26
CA GLN A 99 -4.17 10.37 -11.44
C GLN A 99 -2.97 9.48 -11.75
N ALA A 100 -2.83 8.38 -11.00
CA ALA A 100 -1.74 7.43 -11.23
C ALA A 100 -1.82 6.79 -12.64
N ALA A 101 -3.02 6.48 -13.12
CA ALA A 101 -3.22 5.91 -14.45
C ALA A 101 -2.97 6.94 -15.57
N GLU A 102 -3.49 8.15 -15.42
CA GLU A 102 -3.47 9.18 -16.47
C GLU A 102 -2.15 9.95 -16.51
N GLU A 103 -1.63 10.37 -15.37
CA GLU A 103 -0.44 11.22 -15.30
C GLU A 103 0.87 10.41 -15.24
N LEU A 104 0.86 9.25 -14.54
CA LEU A 104 2.06 8.43 -14.36
C LEU A 104 2.07 7.17 -15.24
N GLY A 105 1.01 6.95 -16.02
CA GLY A 105 0.89 5.80 -16.91
C GLY A 105 0.92 4.45 -16.20
N ILE A 106 0.43 4.38 -14.94
CA ILE A 106 0.38 3.12 -14.19
C ILE A 106 -0.76 2.26 -14.76
N ARG A 107 -0.46 1.00 -15.05
CA ARG A 107 -1.41 0.03 -15.63
C ARG A 107 -1.54 -1.23 -14.80
N SER A 108 -0.61 -1.47 -13.88
CA SER A 108 -0.57 -2.68 -13.07
C SER A 108 0.10 -2.43 -11.71
N THR A 109 -0.07 -3.37 -10.80
CA THR A 109 0.57 -3.39 -9.49
C THR A 109 1.42 -4.65 -9.31
N PRO A 110 2.55 -4.56 -8.63
CA PRO A 110 3.15 -3.34 -8.08
C PRO A 110 3.83 -2.49 -9.15
N THR A 111 3.78 -1.18 -9.01
CA THR A 111 4.60 -0.22 -9.76
C THR A 111 5.30 0.69 -8.76
N PHE A 112 6.58 0.92 -8.96
CA PHE A 112 7.41 1.72 -8.08
C PHE A 112 7.96 2.94 -8.83
N PHE A 113 8.17 4.02 -8.11
CA PHE A 113 8.95 5.17 -8.55
C PHE A 113 10.07 5.39 -7.55
N ILE A 114 11.30 5.30 -8.00
CA ILE A 114 12.50 5.52 -7.21
C ILE A 114 13.11 6.81 -7.72
N ASN A 115 12.94 7.90 -6.94
CA ASN A 115 13.37 9.25 -7.30
C ASN A 115 13.02 9.65 -8.76
N GLY A 116 11.80 9.29 -9.19
CA GLY A 116 11.29 9.60 -10.53
C GLY A 116 11.52 8.50 -11.58
N THR A 117 12.35 7.51 -11.30
CA THR A 117 12.55 6.36 -12.21
C THR A 117 11.49 5.30 -11.95
N LYS A 118 10.73 4.95 -12.98
CA LYS A 118 9.66 3.96 -12.94
C LYS A 118 10.20 2.53 -13.00
N LEU A 119 9.71 1.66 -12.12
CA LEU A 119 10.01 0.24 -12.09
C LEU A 119 8.71 -0.54 -11.96
N GLU A 120 8.37 -1.36 -12.95
CA GLU A 120 7.09 -2.08 -13.02
C GLU A 120 7.24 -3.55 -12.68
N GLY A 121 6.23 -4.08 -11.97
CA GLY A 121 6.08 -5.50 -11.68
C GLY A 121 6.91 -5.98 -10.48
N ASN A 122 6.85 -7.30 -10.28
CA ASN A 122 7.65 -7.96 -9.24
C ASN A 122 9.09 -8.10 -9.72
N ARG A 123 9.96 -7.23 -9.24
CA ARG A 123 11.37 -7.15 -9.64
C ARG A 123 12.28 -7.69 -8.53
N PRO A 124 13.43 -8.27 -8.89
CA PRO A 124 14.43 -8.68 -7.91
C PRO A 124 15.00 -7.47 -7.16
N ILE A 125 15.56 -7.71 -5.97
CA ILE A 125 16.07 -6.63 -5.11
C ILE A 125 17.22 -5.86 -5.77
N GLU A 126 17.98 -6.51 -6.63
CA GLU A 126 19.13 -5.95 -7.35
C GLU A 126 18.72 -4.79 -8.27
N ASP A 127 17.51 -4.84 -8.85
CA ASP A 127 16.99 -3.75 -9.67
C ASP A 127 16.70 -2.50 -8.82
N PHE A 128 16.22 -2.70 -7.58
CA PHE A 128 16.03 -1.62 -6.62
C PHE A 128 17.37 -1.08 -6.11
N ASP A 129 18.29 -1.98 -5.80
CA ASP A 129 19.64 -1.63 -5.34
C ASP A 129 20.32 -0.70 -6.32
N ALA A 130 20.31 -1.03 -7.61
CA ALA A 130 20.94 -0.24 -8.64
C ALA A 130 20.42 1.21 -8.68
N LEU A 131 19.11 1.41 -8.52
CA LEU A 131 18.49 2.73 -8.54
C LEU A 131 18.68 3.48 -7.22
N ILE A 132 18.50 2.79 -6.08
CA ILE A 132 18.61 3.42 -4.77
C ILE A 132 20.06 3.85 -4.48
N ILE A 133 21.03 2.93 -4.70
CA ILE A 133 22.44 3.22 -4.40
C ILE A 133 22.99 4.34 -5.27
N ALA A 134 22.54 4.44 -6.53
CA ALA A 134 22.95 5.53 -7.41
C ALA A 134 22.67 6.91 -6.79
N ASP A 135 21.51 7.05 -6.13
CA ASP A 135 21.00 8.32 -5.61
C ASP A 135 21.34 8.58 -4.13
N LEU A 136 21.88 7.57 -3.42
CA LEU A 136 22.27 7.76 -2.02
C LEU A 136 23.48 8.68 -1.90
N PRO A 137 23.56 9.54 -0.86
CA PRO A 137 24.77 10.25 -0.48
C PRO A 137 25.93 9.27 -0.24
N ALA A 138 27.16 9.71 -0.49
CA ALA A 138 28.35 8.86 -0.43
C ALA A 138 28.56 8.19 0.95
N ASP A 139 28.19 8.88 2.03
CA ASP A 139 28.25 8.40 3.42
C ASP A 139 27.20 7.34 3.75
N MET A 140 26.15 7.19 2.93
CA MET A 140 25.07 6.20 3.10
C MET A 140 25.20 4.98 2.17
N LYS A 141 26.21 4.95 1.29
CA LYS A 141 26.37 3.85 0.30
C LYS A 141 27.00 2.58 0.88
N ASN A 142 27.52 2.64 2.09
CA ASN A 142 28.19 1.51 2.77
C ASN A 142 27.25 0.75 3.69
#